data_1c1a3c53e2530019e7e75301328bb830
#
_entry.id   1c1a3c53e2530019e7e75301328bb830
#
_cell.length_a   1.000
_cell.length_b   1.000
_cell.length_c   1.000
_cell.angle_alpha   90.00
_cell.angle_beta   90.00
_cell.angle_gamma   90.00
#
_symmetry.space_group_name_H-M   'P 1'
#
loop_
_entity.id
_entity.type
_entity.pdbx_description
1 polymer ?
#
loop_
_entity_poly.entity_id
_entity_poly.type
_entity_poly.pdbx_seq_one_letter_code
_entity_poly.pdbx_strand_id
1 'polypeptide(L)'
;MNNLYLGVDIGSVSINIVAIDEENELVFKLYTRNSGNPIELVKEGLAKLREEIELENYKISGVGVTGSGRQLIAYVLGADTVKNEITAHARASTYYHPEAGTIFEIGGQDSKLIIVEDGIAVDFAMNTVCAAGTGSFLDHQAERLGVPIEEFGGLALEADRDVRIAGRCTVFAESDMISKQQYGFTKPEIINGLSEALVRNYMNNLVRNRVLEGEYIFQGGVAANIGIKAAFEEEIGAEVIVPEHHDVMGAIGIAMLAKRDVKRSGQESSFRGFDLTEQEFETTSFECEDCANNCEVIKVIADSKVIAVTGDRCGKWTASLIGDSAANANVEGSSEKEEKTAAKSSKKQDEDLNKNSEELEANLYKVDLEKEKQVMKELEELEKSDENKKEDNSLV
;
A
#
# COMPACT_ATOMS: atom_id res chain seq x y z
N MET A 1 19.55 16.61 -18.57
CA MET A 1 18.46 15.68 -18.23
C MET A 1 18.10 15.90 -16.79
N ASN A 2 16.83 16.13 -16.50
CA ASN A 2 16.33 16.26 -15.14
C ASN A 2 16.12 14.87 -14.55
N ASN A 3 16.41 14.69 -13.26
CA ASN A 3 16.19 13.41 -12.59
C ASN A 3 14.73 13.26 -12.20
N LEU A 4 14.18 12.07 -12.43
CA LEU A 4 12.89 11.64 -11.90
C LEU A 4 13.07 10.43 -11.01
N TYR A 5 12.23 10.34 -10.00
CA TYR A 5 12.16 9.23 -9.07
C TYR A 5 10.77 8.58 -9.15
N LEU A 6 10.77 7.32 -9.50
CA LEU A 6 9.56 6.54 -9.73
C LEU A 6 9.12 5.87 -8.44
N GLY A 7 7.84 5.99 -8.11
CA GLY A 7 7.20 5.26 -7.01
C GLY A 7 6.07 4.40 -7.52
N VAL A 8 6.06 3.14 -7.11
CA VAL A 8 5.04 2.17 -7.50
C VAL A 8 4.46 1.52 -6.25
N ASP A 9 3.15 1.67 -6.06
CA ASP A 9 2.41 1.06 -4.97
C ASP A 9 1.46 0.00 -5.54
N ILE A 10 1.69 -1.26 -5.16
CA ILE A 10 0.94 -2.42 -5.66
C ILE A 10 -0.01 -2.92 -4.61
N GLY A 11 -1.21 -2.37 -4.62
CA GLY A 11 -2.31 -2.85 -3.76
C GLY A 11 -3.10 -4.00 -4.40
N SER A 12 -3.93 -4.64 -3.58
CA SER A 12 -4.82 -5.72 -4.05
C SER A 12 -5.90 -5.22 -5.02
N VAL A 13 -6.36 -3.98 -4.86
CA VAL A 13 -7.46 -3.38 -5.66
C VAL A 13 -6.95 -2.33 -6.64
N SER A 14 -5.85 -1.65 -6.34
CA SER A 14 -5.30 -0.60 -7.19
C SER A 14 -3.79 -0.72 -7.33
N ILE A 15 -3.30 -0.19 -8.43
CA ILE A 15 -1.88 0.04 -8.70
C ILE A 15 -1.71 1.53 -8.94
N ASN A 16 -0.77 2.12 -8.22
CA ASN A 16 -0.48 3.53 -8.30
C ASN A 16 0.96 3.72 -8.76
N ILE A 17 1.16 4.55 -9.76
CA ILE A 17 2.48 4.86 -10.31
C ILE A 17 2.64 6.38 -10.33
N VAL A 18 3.71 6.87 -9.76
CA VAL A 18 4.05 8.28 -9.77
C VAL A 18 5.49 8.50 -10.19
N ALA A 19 5.77 9.66 -10.77
CA ALA A 19 7.13 10.18 -10.93
C ALA A 19 7.22 11.54 -10.24
N ILE A 20 8.20 11.72 -9.39
CA ILE A 20 8.52 13.00 -8.73
C ILE A 20 9.88 13.51 -9.20
N ASP A 21 10.06 14.80 -9.17
CA ASP A 21 11.32 15.48 -9.52
C ASP A 21 12.26 15.64 -8.29
N GLU A 22 13.29 16.48 -8.46
CA GLU A 22 14.27 16.79 -7.43
C GLU A 22 13.68 17.60 -6.26
N GLU A 23 12.62 18.34 -6.48
CA GLU A 23 11.90 19.15 -5.49
C GLU A 23 10.74 18.37 -4.84
N ASN A 24 10.53 17.09 -5.23
CA ASN A 24 9.42 16.21 -4.90
C ASN A 24 8.07 16.65 -5.49
N GLU A 25 8.12 17.51 -6.51
CA GLU A 25 6.91 17.86 -7.24
C GLU A 25 6.46 16.67 -8.12
N LEU A 26 5.14 16.48 -8.18
CA LEU A 26 4.54 15.39 -8.92
C LEU A 26 4.52 15.69 -10.42
N VAL A 27 5.33 14.96 -11.20
CA VAL A 27 5.44 15.11 -12.67
C VAL A 27 4.47 14.17 -13.40
N PHE A 28 4.22 13.00 -12.83
CA PHE A 28 3.31 12.01 -13.40
C PHE A 28 2.54 11.32 -12.30
N LYS A 29 1.26 11.04 -12.56
CA LYS A 29 0.35 10.34 -11.65
C LYS A 29 -0.53 9.38 -12.42
N LEU A 30 -0.53 8.12 -12.03
CA LEU A 30 -1.48 7.11 -12.48
C LEU A 30 -2.07 6.37 -11.29
N TYR A 31 -3.40 6.35 -11.23
CA TYR A 31 -4.17 5.45 -10.37
C TYR A 31 -4.97 4.51 -11.27
N THR A 32 -4.81 3.21 -11.14
CA THR A 32 -5.55 2.22 -11.94
C THR A 32 -6.03 1.06 -11.07
N ARG A 33 -7.20 0.47 -11.42
CA ARG A 33 -7.72 -0.70 -10.70
C ARG A 33 -6.92 -1.94 -11.08
N ASN A 34 -6.56 -2.73 -10.07
CA ASN A 34 -5.87 -4.01 -10.26
C ASN A 34 -6.88 -5.09 -10.69
N SER A 35 -6.72 -5.57 -11.91
CA SER A 35 -7.55 -6.61 -12.53
C SER A 35 -6.98 -8.03 -12.38
N GLY A 36 -5.96 -8.21 -11.52
CA GLY A 36 -5.34 -9.52 -11.25
C GLY A 36 -4.05 -9.81 -12.02
N ASN A 37 -3.60 -8.89 -12.88
CA ASN A 37 -2.30 -9.02 -13.55
C ASN A 37 -1.42 -7.77 -13.28
N PRO A 38 -0.76 -7.70 -12.11
CA PRO A 38 -0.02 -6.51 -11.71
C PRO A 38 1.17 -6.20 -12.64
N ILE A 39 1.81 -7.21 -13.22
CA ILE A 39 2.95 -6.99 -14.13
C ILE A 39 2.50 -6.23 -15.38
N GLU A 40 1.43 -6.68 -16.03
CA GLU A 40 0.93 -6.01 -17.23
C GLU A 40 0.42 -4.58 -16.93
N LEU A 41 -0.26 -4.39 -15.80
CA LEU A 41 -0.71 -3.05 -15.40
C LEU A 41 0.45 -2.09 -15.11
N VAL A 42 1.55 -2.58 -14.54
CA VAL A 42 2.78 -1.78 -14.36
C VAL A 42 3.41 -1.45 -15.70
N LYS A 43 3.46 -2.40 -16.64
CA LYS A 43 3.95 -2.16 -18.02
C LYS A 43 3.11 -1.10 -18.73
N GLU A 44 1.78 -1.21 -18.68
CA GLU A 44 0.87 -0.20 -19.22
C GLU A 44 1.08 1.18 -18.59
N GLY A 45 1.28 1.24 -17.27
CA GLY A 45 1.55 2.47 -16.55
C GLY A 45 2.88 3.11 -16.95
N LEU A 46 3.93 2.31 -17.14
CA LEU A 46 5.22 2.80 -17.64
C LEU A 46 5.14 3.24 -19.10
N ALA A 47 4.34 2.57 -19.94
CA ALA A 47 4.10 3.02 -21.30
C ALA A 47 3.43 4.40 -21.34
N LYS A 48 2.40 4.61 -20.47
CA LYS A 48 1.76 5.93 -20.33
C LYS A 48 2.74 7.00 -19.83
N LEU A 49 3.54 6.68 -18.80
CA LEU A 49 4.59 7.58 -18.32
C LEU A 49 5.52 7.97 -19.48
N ARG A 50 5.96 6.99 -20.29
CA ARG A 50 6.83 7.22 -21.44
C ARG A 50 6.19 8.11 -22.50
N GLU A 51 4.88 8.03 -22.70
CA GLU A 51 4.13 8.87 -23.65
C GLU A 51 3.93 10.30 -23.13
N GLU A 52 3.72 10.48 -21.83
CA GLU A 52 3.42 11.78 -21.22
C GLU A 52 4.66 12.63 -20.92
N ILE A 53 5.81 11.99 -20.66
CA ILE A 53 7.06 12.71 -20.42
C ILE A 53 7.96 12.68 -21.66
N GLU A 54 8.63 13.80 -21.94
CA GLU A 54 9.66 13.88 -22.96
C GLU A 54 10.95 13.23 -22.44
N LEU A 55 11.13 11.92 -22.68
CA LEU A 55 12.29 11.13 -22.19
C LEU A 55 13.66 11.75 -22.51
N GLU A 56 13.75 12.56 -23.56
CA GLU A 56 15.00 13.29 -23.91
C GLU A 56 15.40 14.29 -22.81
N ASN A 57 14.43 14.77 -22.03
CA ASN A 57 14.63 15.77 -20.99
C ASN A 57 14.80 15.13 -19.59
N TYR A 58 14.42 13.87 -19.42
CA TYR A 58 14.36 13.21 -18.12
C TYR A 58 15.14 11.89 -18.07
N LYS A 59 15.63 11.56 -16.87
CA LYS A 59 16.25 10.27 -16.54
C LYS A 59 15.56 9.72 -15.29
N ILE A 60 15.15 8.46 -15.30
CA ILE A 60 14.74 7.75 -14.08
C ILE A 60 15.99 7.46 -13.27
N SER A 61 16.14 8.13 -12.15
CA SER A 61 17.34 8.12 -11.29
C SER A 61 17.14 7.34 -10.00
N GLY A 62 15.92 6.85 -9.75
CA GLY A 62 15.62 5.94 -8.64
C GLY A 62 14.21 5.38 -8.77
N VAL A 63 14.03 4.14 -8.34
CA VAL A 63 12.75 3.42 -8.36
C VAL A 63 12.47 2.80 -7.00
N GLY A 64 11.31 3.14 -6.45
CA GLY A 64 10.80 2.56 -5.21
C GLY A 64 9.52 1.78 -5.43
N VAL A 65 9.36 0.67 -4.70
CA VAL A 65 8.17 -0.18 -4.76
C VAL A 65 7.63 -0.47 -3.36
N THR A 66 6.33 -0.34 -3.19
CA THR A 66 5.60 -0.63 -1.95
C THR A 66 4.29 -1.39 -2.23
N GLY A 67 3.51 -1.63 -1.19
CA GLY A 67 2.24 -2.36 -1.26
C GLY A 67 2.40 -3.88 -1.14
N SER A 68 1.29 -4.61 -1.20
CA SER A 68 1.25 -6.07 -1.03
C SER A 68 2.04 -6.83 -2.10
N GLY A 69 2.01 -6.35 -3.36
CA GLY A 69 2.74 -6.94 -4.50
C GLY A 69 4.18 -6.47 -4.68
N ARG A 70 4.74 -5.71 -3.71
CA ARG A 70 6.04 -5.03 -3.83
C ARG A 70 7.21 -5.94 -4.23
N GLN A 71 7.29 -7.15 -3.70
CA GLN A 71 8.41 -8.05 -3.97
C GLN A 71 8.48 -8.46 -5.45
N LEU A 72 7.35 -8.87 -6.00
CA LEU A 72 7.25 -9.27 -7.40
C LEU A 72 7.65 -8.12 -8.34
N ILE A 73 7.05 -6.96 -8.13
CA ILE A 73 7.24 -5.80 -9.01
C ILE A 73 8.63 -5.18 -8.85
N ALA A 74 9.21 -5.25 -7.65
CA ALA A 74 10.57 -4.80 -7.44
C ALA A 74 11.58 -5.55 -8.33
N TYR A 75 11.42 -6.86 -8.49
CA TYR A 75 12.25 -7.65 -9.40
C TYR A 75 12.01 -7.30 -10.86
N VAL A 76 10.75 -7.10 -11.25
CA VAL A 76 10.39 -6.73 -12.63
C VAL A 76 11.01 -5.39 -13.01
N LEU A 77 10.92 -4.40 -12.13
CA LEU A 77 11.42 -3.05 -12.39
C LEU A 77 12.94 -2.89 -12.19
N GLY A 78 13.57 -3.75 -11.38
CA GLY A 78 14.91 -3.48 -10.84
C GLY A 78 14.85 -2.33 -9.84
N ALA A 79 13.99 -2.44 -8.82
CA ALA A 79 13.79 -1.36 -7.87
C ALA A 79 15.00 -1.16 -6.95
N ASP A 80 15.34 0.11 -6.68
CA ASP A 80 16.42 0.51 -5.78
C ASP A 80 16.00 0.44 -4.31
N THR A 81 14.70 0.66 -4.05
CA THR A 81 14.14 0.70 -2.70
C THR A 81 12.83 -0.07 -2.65
N VAL A 82 12.73 -0.98 -1.68
CA VAL A 82 11.51 -1.73 -1.39
C VAL A 82 11.16 -1.53 0.08
N LYS A 83 10.00 -0.94 0.37
CA LYS A 83 9.54 -0.70 1.74
C LYS A 83 8.09 -1.14 1.89
N ASN A 84 7.69 -1.35 3.14
CA ASN A 84 6.29 -1.56 3.45
C ASN A 84 5.48 -0.26 3.26
N GLU A 85 4.19 -0.42 3.11
CA GLU A 85 3.27 0.69 2.86
C GLU A 85 3.12 1.65 4.04
N ILE A 86 3.30 1.17 5.29
CA ILE A 86 3.24 2.04 6.48
C ILE A 86 4.30 3.13 6.41
N THR A 87 5.56 2.74 6.14
CA THR A 87 6.68 3.67 5.99
C THR A 87 6.46 4.63 4.81
N ALA A 88 5.94 4.12 3.68
CA ALA A 88 5.69 4.94 2.51
C ALA A 88 4.60 5.99 2.76
N HIS A 89 3.45 5.57 3.30
CA HIS A 89 2.35 6.47 3.65
C HIS A 89 2.77 7.52 4.68
N ALA A 90 3.46 7.14 5.74
CA ALA A 90 3.97 8.08 6.74
C ALA A 90 4.92 9.10 6.12
N ARG A 91 5.84 8.65 5.23
CA ARG A 91 6.79 9.55 4.57
C ARG A 91 6.11 10.62 3.72
N ALA A 92 5.11 10.27 2.93
CA ALA A 92 4.39 11.24 2.12
C ALA A 92 3.57 12.20 2.99
N SER A 93 2.84 11.67 3.99
CA SER A 93 2.00 12.48 4.87
C SER A 93 2.81 13.52 5.64
N THR A 94 3.94 13.14 6.23
CA THR A 94 4.79 14.05 6.99
C THR A 94 5.56 15.05 6.12
N TYR A 95 5.72 14.76 4.83
CA TYR A 95 6.28 15.74 3.90
C TYR A 95 5.30 16.86 3.59
N TYR A 96 4.03 16.54 3.30
CA TYR A 96 3.00 17.53 2.98
C TYR A 96 2.42 18.19 4.24
N HIS A 97 2.37 17.45 5.34
CA HIS A 97 1.81 17.87 6.63
C HIS A 97 2.81 17.54 7.75
N PRO A 98 3.77 18.43 8.04
CA PRO A 98 4.81 18.18 9.05
C PRO A 98 4.28 17.92 10.46
N GLU A 99 3.09 18.45 10.78
CA GLU A 99 2.40 18.25 12.08
C GLU A 99 1.51 17.01 12.11
N ALA A 100 1.54 16.16 11.05
CA ALA A 100 0.78 14.93 10.99
C ALA A 100 1.19 13.99 12.13
N GLY A 101 0.24 13.68 13.02
CA GLY A 101 0.46 12.73 14.11
C GLY A 101 -0.38 11.46 13.96
N THR A 102 -1.50 11.54 13.24
CA THR A 102 -2.40 10.42 13.03
C THR A 102 -2.81 10.33 11.57
N ILE A 103 -2.61 9.16 10.96
CA ILE A 103 -2.98 8.92 9.57
C ILE A 103 -4.01 7.81 9.52
N PHE A 104 -5.20 8.14 8.98
CA PHE A 104 -6.23 7.20 8.61
C PHE A 104 -6.05 6.86 7.13
N GLU A 105 -5.74 5.62 6.82
CA GLU A 105 -5.68 5.15 5.45
C GLU A 105 -6.76 4.10 5.23
N ILE A 106 -7.61 4.31 4.21
CA ILE A 106 -8.63 3.35 3.81
C ILE A 106 -8.50 3.09 2.31
N GLY A 107 -8.02 1.90 2.02
CA GLY A 107 -7.92 1.34 0.68
C GLY A 107 -9.19 0.60 0.25
N GLY A 108 -9.05 -0.16 -0.85
CA GLY A 108 -10.15 -0.96 -1.38
C GLY A 108 -10.46 -2.19 -0.55
N GLN A 109 -9.47 -2.92 -0.05
CA GLN A 109 -9.65 -4.18 0.70
C GLN A 109 -9.09 -4.15 2.13
N ASP A 110 -8.28 -3.19 2.45
CA ASP A 110 -7.69 -3.02 3.77
C ASP A 110 -7.87 -1.60 4.29
N SER A 111 -7.55 -1.39 5.53
CA SER A 111 -7.48 -0.09 6.16
C SER A 111 -6.39 -0.08 7.22
N LYS A 112 -5.74 1.07 7.39
CA LYS A 112 -4.59 1.22 8.27
C LYS A 112 -4.72 2.48 9.10
N LEU A 113 -4.36 2.37 10.37
CA LEU A 113 -4.07 3.49 11.25
C LEU A 113 -2.55 3.57 11.40
N ILE A 114 -1.97 4.74 11.23
CA ILE A 114 -0.54 4.97 11.45
C ILE A 114 -0.40 6.13 12.43
N ILE A 115 0.32 5.90 13.50
CA ILE A 115 0.68 6.94 14.48
C ILE A 115 2.09 7.39 14.16
N VAL A 116 2.26 8.71 14.08
CA VAL A 116 3.52 9.36 13.73
C VAL A 116 3.99 10.24 14.87
N GLU A 117 5.26 10.13 15.22
CA GLU A 117 5.95 11.04 16.13
C GLU A 117 7.26 11.48 15.46
N ASP A 118 7.55 12.77 15.51
CA ASP A 118 8.77 13.36 14.92
C ASP A 118 9.01 12.95 13.46
N GLY A 119 7.92 12.86 12.66
CA GLY A 119 7.99 12.49 11.25
C GLY A 119 8.17 11.01 10.95
N ILE A 120 8.12 10.14 11.96
CA ILE A 120 8.36 8.71 11.86
C ILE A 120 7.13 7.93 12.36
N ALA A 121 6.75 6.87 11.65
CA ALA A 121 5.72 5.96 12.13
C ALA A 121 6.21 5.22 13.39
N VAL A 122 5.51 5.38 14.51
CA VAL A 122 5.87 4.76 15.80
C VAL A 122 4.96 3.60 16.17
N ASP A 123 3.70 3.62 15.74
CA ASP A 123 2.75 2.53 15.92
C ASP A 123 1.82 2.45 14.70
N PHE A 124 1.25 1.30 14.48
CA PHE A 124 0.25 1.11 13.43
C PHE A 124 -0.73 -0.01 13.78
N ALA A 125 -1.88 0.02 13.14
CA ALA A 125 -2.83 -1.08 13.12
C ALA A 125 -3.35 -1.28 11.69
N MET A 126 -3.62 -2.54 11.33
CA MET A 126 -4.17 -2.88 10.02
C MET A 126 -5.42 -3.75 10.17
N ASN A 127 -6.38 -3.51 9.29
CA ASN A 127 -7.53 -4.38 9.08
C ASN A 127 -7.42 -4.99 7.68
N THR A 128 -6.98 -6.23 7.61
CA THR A 128 -6.78 -6.98 6.36
C THR A 128 -7.89 -8.00 6.11
N VAL A 129 -8.79 -8.24 7.06
CA VAL A 129 -9.76 -9.34 7.04
C VAL A 129 -11.20 -8.85 6.93
N CYS A 130 -11.55 -7.74 7.57
CA CYS A 130 -12.93 -7.29 7.68
C CYS A 130 -13.29 -6.26 6.60
N ALA A 131 -14.05 -6.64 5.60
CA ALA A 131 -14.51 -5.74 4.54
C ALA A 131 -15.33 -4.54 5.04
N ALA A 132 -15.96 -4.62 6.25
CA ALA A 132 -16.84 -3.56 6.78
C ALA A 132 -16.15 -2.20 6.99
N GLY A 133 -14.81 -2.16 7.06
CA GLY A 133 -14.02 -0.95 7.21
C GLY A 133 -13.23 -0.56 5.96
N THR A 134 -13.64 -0.96 4.77
CA THR A 134 -12.87 -0.80 3.53
C THR A 134 -13.71 -0.22 2.40
N GLY A 135 -13.05 0.22 1.32
CA GLY A 135 -13.71 0.78 0.14
C GLY A 135 -14.63 -0.21 -0.58
N SER A 136 -14.26 -1.50 -0.63
CA SER A 136 -15.10 -2.53 -1.26
C SER A 136 -16.47 -2.68 -0.58
N PHE A 137 -16.57 -2.40 0.71
CA PHE A 137 -17.87 -2.34 1.39
C PHE A 137 -18.73 -1.22 0.82
N LEU A 138 -18.16 -0.02 0.65
CA LEU A 138 -18.89 1.13 0.11
C LEU A 138 -19.31 0.90 -1.35
N ASP A 139 -18.39 0.37 -2.19
CA ASP A 139 -18.70 0.03 -3.59
C ASP A 139 -19.91 -0.91 -3.67
N HIS A 140 -19.92 -1.95 -2.84
CA HIS A 140 -21.01 -2.91 -2.81
C HIS A 140 -22.36 -2.33 -2.31
N GLN A 141 -22.31 -1.44 -1.31
CA GLN A 141 -23.53 -0.77 -0.83
C GLN A 141 -24.03 0.26 -1.86
N ALA A 142 -23.14 0.97 -2.54
CA ALA A 142 -23.48 1.91 -3.60
C ALA A 142 -24.18 1.20 -4.77
N GLU A 143 -23.65 0.07 -5.22
CA GLU A 143 -24.27 -0.77 -6.24
C GLU A 143 -25.69 -1.23 -5.82
N ARG A 144 -25.87 -1.72 -4.59
CA ARG A 144 -27.17 -2.16 -4.07
C ARG A 144 -28.20 -1.04 -3.96
N LEU A 145 -27.77 0.16 -3.61
CA LEU A 145 -28.64 1.33 -3.54
C LEU A 145 -28.91 1.93 -4.93
N GLY A 146 -28.19 1.47 -5.96
CA GLY A 146 -28.25 2.02 -7.31
C GLY A 146 -27.82 3.49 -7.32
N VAL A 147 -26.66 3.77 -6.70
CA VAL A 147 -26.05 5.10 -6.60
C VAL A 147 -24.61 4.98 -7.09
N PRO A 148 -24.13 5.86 -7.98
CA PRO A 148 -22.73 5.95 -8.32
C PRO A 148 -21.87 6.21 -7.07
N ILE A 149 -20.73 5.55 -6.96
CA ILE A 149 -19.87 5.70 -5.76
C ILE A 149 -19.37 7.14 -5.61
N GLU A 150 -19.18 7.85 -6.70
CA GLU A 150 -18.73 9.23 -6.75
C GLU A 150 -19.77 10.20 -6.12
N GLU A 151 -21.08 9.85 -6.18
CA GLU A 151 -22.15 10.63 -5.59
C GLU A 151 -22.43 10.26 -4.13
N PHE A 152 -21.90 9.12 -3.68
CA PHE A 152 -22.24 8.52 -2.39
C PHE A 152 -21.94 9.45 -1.20
N GLY A 153 -20.76 10.07 -1.20
CA GLY A 153 -20.37 11.01 -0.13
C GLY A 153 -21.19 12.28 -0.10
N GLY A 154 -21.54 12.82 -1.28
CA GLY A 154 -22.41 14.01 -1.39
C GLY A 154 -23.81 13.76 -0.83
N LEU A 155 -24.40 12.62 -1.19
CA LEU A 155 -25.70 12.20 -0.69
C LEU A 155 -25.71 11.97 0.83
N ALA A 156 -24.63 11.49 1.42
CA ALA A 156 -24.53 11.33 2.86
C ALA A 156 -24.79 12.65 3.60
N LEU A 157 -24.24 13.76 3.07
CA LEU A 157 -24.37 15.10 3.67
C LEU A 157 -25.76 15.72 3.50
N GLU A 158 -26.64 15.14 2.67
CA GLU A 158 -28.02 15.57 2.48
C GLU A 158 -29.00 14.92 3.49
N ALA A 159 -28.50 14.12 4.43
CA ALA A 159 -29.31 13.42 5.41
C ALA A 159 -29.99 14.38 6.38
N ASP A 160 -31.32 14.29 6.50
CA ASP A 160 -32.10 15.09 7.45
C ASP A 160 -32.22 14.42 8.85
N ARG A 161 -31.97 13.12 8.93
CA ARG A 161 -32.11 12.31 10.15
C ARG A 161 -30.99 11.30 10.27
N ASP A 162 -30.57 11.05 11.49
CA ASP A 162 -29.60 10.03 11.80
C ASP A 162 -30.22 8.64 11.72
N VAL A 163 -29.52 7.71 11.09
CA VAL A 163 -29.94 6.33 10.93
C VAL A 163 -28.83 5.41 11.41
N ARG A 164 -29.04 4.76 12.53
CA ARG A 164 -28.07 3.82 13.05
C ARG A 164 -28.07 2.53 12.23
N ILE A 165 -26.91 2.21 11.66
CA ILE A 165 -26.60 0.96 10.96
C ILE A 165 -25.49 0.20 11.70
N ALA A 166 -25.55 -1.13 11.72
CA ALA A 166 -24.54 -1.97 12.37
C ALA A 166 -23.16 -1.82 11.70
N GLY A 167 -22.11 -1.49 12.48
CA GLY A 167 -20.76 -1.30 11.98
C GLY A 167 -19.82 -2.52 12.14
N ARG A 168 -20.25 -3.63 12.76
CA ARG A 168 -19.36 -4.75 13.07
C ARG A 168 -19.13 -5.74 11.92
N CYS A 169 -20.09 -5.88 11.04
CA CYS A 169 -20.07 -6.88 9.97
C CYS A 169 -20.89 -6.40 8.80
N THR A 170 -20.38 -6.60 7.58
CA THR A 170 -21.04 -6.24 6.33
C THR A 170 -22.44 -6.83 6.20
N VAL A 171 -22.62 -8.10 6.60
CA VAL A 171 -23.92 -8.81 6.54
C VAL A 171 -24.97 -8.13 7.42
N PHE A 172 -24.60 -7.71 8.63
CA PHE A 172 -25.52 -7.00 9.51
C PHE A 172 -25.80 -5.58 9.03
N ALA A 173 -24.78 -4.87 8.55
CA ALA A 173 -24.95 -3.55 7.98
C ALA A 173 -25.92 -3.57 6.80
N GLU A 174 -25.81 -4.57 5.94
CA GLU A 174 -26.68 -4.79 4.80
C GLU A 174 -28.13 -5.14 5.21
N SER A 175 -28.30 -6.01 6.20
CA SER A 175 -29.62 -6.37 6.74
C SER A 175 -30.29 -5.14 7.35
N ASP A 176 -29.54 -4.32 8.09
CA ASP A 176 -30.05 -3.06 8.66
C ASP A 176 -30.43 -2.08 7.56
N MET A 177 -29.59 -1.93 6.53
CA MET A 177 -29.85 -1.07 5.37
C MET A 177 -31.21 -1.42 4.73
N ILE A 178 -31.44 -2.70 4.43
CA ILE A 178 -32.70 -3.19 3.85
C ILE A 178 -33.89 -2.89 4.78
N SER A 179 -33.71 -3.16 6.07
CA SER A 179 -34.75 -2.88 7.08
C SER A 179 -35.09 -1.38 7.13
N LYS A 180 -34.07 -0.50 7.08
CA LYS A 180 -34.28 0.96 7.07
C LYS A 180 -35.01 1.45 5.82
N GLN A 181 -34.70 0.88 4.64
CA GLN A 181 -35.46 1.15 3.41
C GLN A 181 -36.96 0.82 3.58
N GLN A 182 -37.28 -0.34 4.21
CA GLN A 182 -38.64 -0.75 4.48
C GLN A 182 -39.37 0.16 5.47
N TYR A 183 -38.64 0.78 6.40
CA TYR A 183 -39.19 1.78 7.34
C TYR A 183 -39.32 3.19 6.74
N GLY A 184 -39.01 3.36 5.45
CA GLY A 184 -39.19 4.61 4.74
C GLY A 184 -38.09 5.66 4.97
N PHE A 185 -36.89 5.22 5.38
CA PHE A 185 -35.73 6.09 5.39
C PHE A 185 -35.25 6.35 3.95
N THR A 186 -34.83 7.59 3.69
CA THR A 186 -34.31 8.00 2.38
C THR A 186 -32.93 7.44 2.08
N LYS A 187 -32.52 7.46 0.81
CA LYS A 187 -31.16 7.06 0.44
C LYS A 187 -30.09 7.89 1.16
N PRO A 188 -30.16 9.24 1.19
CA PRO A 188 -29.22 10.06 1.95
C PRO A 188 -29.06 9.63 3.41
N GLU A 189 -30.16 9.44 4.13
CA GLU A 189 -30.15 9.01 5.54
C GLU A 189 -29.48 7.65 5.73
N ILE A 190 -29.75 6.71 4.83
CA ILE A 190 -29.14 5.37 4.86
C ILE A 190 -27.63 5.44 4.55
N ILE A 191 -27.24 6.24 3.56
CA ILE A 191 -25.85 6.42 3.15
C ILE A 191 -25.05 7.09 4.27
N ASN A 192 -25.62 8.10 4.95
CA ASN A 192 -24.99 8.69 6.12
C ASN A 192 -24.79 7.64 7.22
N GLY A 193 -25.82 6.87 7.56
CA GLY A 193 -25.70 5.79 8.54
C GLY A 193 -24.67 4.70 8.18
N LEU A 194 -24.48 4.40 6.89
CA LEU A 194 -23.42 3.50 6.40
C LEU A 194 -22.02 4.12 6.58
N SER A 195 -21.88 5.43 6.30
CA SER A 195 -20.64 6.18 6.49
C SER A 195 -20.20 6.17 7.96
N GLU A 196 -21.12 6.51 8.86
CA GLU A 196 -20.88 6.40 10.30
C GLU A 196 -20.58 4.96 10.75
N ALA A 197 -21.25 3.95 10.18
CA ALA A 197 -21.01 2.56 10.51
C ALA A 197 -19.60 2.12 10.14
N LEU A 198 -19.09 2.57 8.98
CA LEU A 198 -17.70 2.32 8.56
C LEU A 198 -16.71 2.96 9.53
N VAL A 199 -16.90 4.24 9.86
CA VAL A 199 -16.01 4.96 10.80
C VAL A 199 -16.05 4.30 12.19
N ARG A 200 -17.21 3.95 12.72
CA ARG A 200 -17.31 3.21 13.98
C ARG A 200 -16.60 1.84 13.93
N ASN A 201 -16.66 1.15 12.78
CA ASN A 201 -15.90 -0.09 12.59
C ASN A 201 -14.40 0.17 12.67
N TYR A 202 -13.94 1.18 11.95
CA TYR A 202 -12.54 1.60 11.93
C TYR A 202 -12.04 1.97 13.33
N MET A 203 -12.74 2.85 14.04
CA MET A 203 -12.39 3.29 15.39
C MET A 203 -12.32 2.12 16.38
N ASN A 204 -13.30 1.22 16.33
CA ASN A 204 -13.35 0.07 17.24
C ASN A 204 -12.28 -1.00 16.96
N ASN A 205 -11.85 -1.16 15.71
CA ASN A 205 -10.91 -2.21 15.33
C ASN A 205 -9.46 -1.72 15.31
N LEU A 206 -9.21 -0.52 14.84
CA LEU A 206 -7.86 0.01 14.62
C LEU A 206 -7.43 0.99 15.70
N VAL A 207 -8.27 1.97 16.05
CA VAL A 207 -7.92 2.96 17.06
C VAL A 207 -7.90 2.34 18.46
N ARG A 208 -8.99 1.70 18.88
CA ARG A 208 -9.11 1.04 20.20
C ARG A 208 -8.71 1.96 21.36
N ASN A 209 -7.58 1.64 22.01
CA ASN A 209 -7.04 2.36 23.16
C ASN A 209 -5.85 3.26 22.80
N ARG A 210 -5.59 3.48 21.51
CA ARG A 210 -4.51 4.36 21.07
C ARG A 210 -4.90 5.81 21.29
N VAL A 211 -3.92 6.61 21.68
CA VAL A 211 -4.08 8.06 21.75
C VAL A 211 -3.86 8.61 20.34
N LEU A 212 -4.77 9.44 19.88
CA LEU A 212 -4.69 10.12 18.60
C LEU A 212 -4.20 11.55 18.87
N GLU A 213 -3.10 11.95 18.24
CA GLU A 213 -2.46 13.26 18.44
C GLU A 213 -2.05 13.86 17.10
N GLY A 214 -1.69 15.15 17.10
CA GLY A 214 -1.26 15.91 15.93
C GLY A 214 -2.39 16.21 14.96
N GLU A 215 -2.04 16.54 13.73
CA GLU A 215 -3.01 16.67 12.65
C GLU A 215 -3.51 15.28 12.20
N TYR A 216 -4.81 15.20 11.91
CA TYR A 216 -5.47 13.99 11.42
C TYR A 216 -5.48 13.99 9.90
N ILE A 217 -4.74 13.08 9.28
CA ILE A 217 -4.64 12.95 7.84
C ILE A 217 -5.49 11.77 7.38
N PHE A 218 -6.39 11.99 6.41
CA PHE A 218 -7.18 10.93 5.79
C PHE A 218 -6.77 10.72 4.34
N GLN A 219 -6.31 9.53 4.01
CA GLN A 219 -5.78 9.17 2.71
C GLN A 219 -6.22 7.78 2.25
N GLY A 220 -5.81 7.35 1.05
CA GLY A 220 -6.31 6.17 0.35
C GLY A 220 -7.48 6.52 -0.57
N GLY A 221 -7.96 5.55 -1.33
CA GLY A 221 -9.03 5.77 -2.31
C GLY A 221 -10.35 6.25 -1.69
N VAL A 222 -10.65 5.82 -0.46
CA VAL A 222 -11.89 6.19 0.25
C VAL A 222 -11.86 7.65 0.72
N ALA A 223 -10.72 8.29 0.82
CA ALA A 223 -10.62 9.69 1.23
C ALA A 223 -11.28 10.67 0.23
N ALA A 224 -11.54 10.24 -1.00
CA ALA A 224 -12.37 10.98 -1.96
C ALA A 224 -13.83 11.16 -1.47
N ASN A 225 -14.28 10.33 -0.53
CA ASN A 225 -15.65 10.34 -0.04
C ASN A 225 -15.82 11.36 1.10
N ILE A 226 -16.42 12.52 0.79
CA ILE A 226 -16.65 13.61 1.74
C ILE A 226 -17.59 13.25 2.90
N GLY A 227 -18.50 12.28 2.71
CA GLY A 227 -19.37 11.77 3.78
C GLY A 227 -18.60 10.95 4.81
N ILE A 228 -17.59 10.18 4.39
CA ILE A 228 -16.68 9.46 5.31
C ILE A 228 -15.79 10.45 6.07
N LYS A 229 -15.26 11.48 5.38
CA LYS A 229 -14.51 12.56 6.05
C LYS A 229 -15.34 13.20 7.16
N ALA A 230 -16.58 13.61 6.84
CA ALA A 230 -17.48 14.23 7.81
C ALA A 230 -17.79 13.29 9.00
N ALA A 231 -17.99 12.00 8.75
CA ALA A 231 -18.21 11.01 9.82
C ALA A 231 -16.99 10.84 10.71
N PHE A 232 -15.74 10.91 10.19
CA PHE A 232 -14.52 10.93 11.00
C PHE A 232 -14.46 12.21 11.85
N GLU A 233 -14.72 13.39 11.27
CA GLU A 233 -14.71 14.66 11.98
C GLU A 233 -15.72 14.69 13.14
N GLU A 234 -16.89 14.12 12.93
CA GLU A 234 -17.92 13.99 13.97
C GLU A 234 -17.48 13.04 15.09
N GLU A 235 -16.93 11.86 14.74
CA GLU A 235 -16.52 10.84 15.72
C GLU A 235 -15.30 11.29 16.54
N ILE A 236 -14.38 12.06 15.95
CA ILE A 236 -13.14 12.51 16.59
C ILE A 236 -13.38 13.87 17.28
N GLY A 237 -14.30 14.68 16.79
CA GLY A 237 -14.55 16.06 17.25
C GLY A 237 -13.45 17.04 16.83
N ALA A 238 -12.75 16.78 15.73
CA ALA A 238 -11.68 17.60 15.19
C ALA A 238 -11.67 17.56 13.66
N GLU A 239 -11.00 18.53 13.04
CA GLU A 239 -10.81 18.59 11.60
C GLU A 239 -9.95 17.43 11.10
N VAL A 240 -10.32 16.87 9.93
CA VAL A 240 -9.58 15.81 9.24
C VAL A 240 -9.14 16.34 7.88
N ILE A 241 -7.83 16.31 7.64
CA ILE A 241 -7.22 16.82 6.42
C ILE A 241 -7.17 15.71 5.38
N VAL A 242 -7.66 15.99 4.17
CA VAL A 242 -7.49 15.11 3.00
C VAL A 242 -6.46 15.75 2.09
N PRO A 243 -5.27 15.15 1.92
CA PRO A 243 -4.25 15.67 1.01
C PRO A 243 -4.72 15.69 -0.44
N GLU A 244 -4.21 16.61 -1.26
CA GLU A 244 -4.55 16.70 -2.69
C GLU A 244 -4.33 15.38 -3.43
N HIS A 245 -3.25 14.67 -3.08
CA HIS A 245 -2.86 13.41 -3.72
C HIS A 245 -3.18 12.19 -2.85
N HIS A 246 -4.27 12.26 -2.07
CA HIS A 246 -4.68 11.24 -1.10
C HIS A 246 -4.72 9.81 -1.65
N ASP A 247 -4.96 9.64 -2.94
CA ASP A 247 -5.12 8.37 -3.66
C ASP A 247 -3.79 7.70 -4.05
N VAL A 248 -2.67 8.44 -4.05
CA VAL A 248 -1.33 7.95 -4.46
C VAL A 248 -0.23 8.23 -3.42
N MET A 249 -0.60 8.52 -2.18
CA MET A 249 0.37 8.86 -1.11
C MET A 249 1.41 7.75 -0.88
N GLY A 250 1.02 6.48 -0.95
CA GLY A 250 1.96 5.35 -0.84
C GLY A 250 3.01 5.38 -1.94
N ALA A 251 2.59 5.63 -3.19
CA ALA A 251 3.50 5.74 -4.32
C ALA A 251 4.43 6.98 -4.22
N ILE A 252 3.91 8.13 -3.79
CA ILE A 252 4.73 9.34 -3.56
C ILE A 252 5.77 9.07 -2.47
N GLY A 253 5.37 8.49 -1.35
CA GLY A 253 6.27 8.21 -0.24
C GLY A 253 7.39 7.27 -0.61
N ILE A 254 7.10 6.20 -1.37
CA ILE A 254 8.15 5.28 -1.80
C ILE A 254 9.08 5.89 -2.86
N ALA A 255 8.59 6.80 -3.72
CA ALA A 255 9.43 7.56 -4.63
C ALA A 255 10.42 8.47 -3.87
N MET A 256 9.96 9.16 -2.82
CA MET A 256 10.80 9.98 -1.94
C MET A 256 11.86 9.13 -1.22
N LEU A 257 11.48 7.93 -0.76
CA LEU A 257 12.41 7.01 -0.11
C LEU A 257 13.46 6.50 -1.10
N ALA A 258 13.08 6.17 -2.33
CA ALA A 258 14.01 5.77 -3.38
C ALA A 258 15.01 6.90 -3.72
N LYS A 259 14.53 8.13 -3.87
CA LYS A 259 15.37 9.32 -4.06
C LYS A 259 16.39 9.46 -2.94
N ARG A 260 15.97 9.38 -1.68
CA ARG A 260 16.84 9.42 -0.50
C ARG A 260 17.91 8.33 -0.56
N ASP A 261 17.51 7.09 -0.80
CA ASP A 261 18.39 5.93 -0.72
C ASP A 261 19.43 5.92 -1.86
N VAL A 262 19.04 6.28 -3.08
CA VAL A 262 19.95 6.42 -4.22
C VAL A 262 20.94 7.58 -3.98
N LYS A 263 20.49 8.75 -3.52
CA LYS A 263 21.38 9.85 -3.19
C LYS A 263 22.38 9.50 -2.08
N ARG A 264 21.95 8.74 -1.08
CA ARG A 264 22.82 8.29 0.02
C ARG A 264 23.86 7.27 -0.43
N SER A 265 23.47 6.32 -1.27
CA SER A 265 24.38 5.28 -1.77
C SER A 265 25.38 5.82 -2.80
N GLY A 266 25.02 6.88 -3.53
CA GLY A 266 25.77 7.40 -4.67
C GLY A 266 25.84 6.43 -5.86
N GLN A 267 25.02 5.38 -5.86
CA GLN A 267 24.99 4.38 -6.94
C GLN A 267 23.98 4.83 -8.01
N GLU A 268 24.22 4.45 -9.25
CA GLU A 268 23.22 4.58 -10.29
C GLU A 268 22.03 3.62 -10.04
N SER A 269 20.83 4.06 -10.46
CA SER A 269 19.62 3.25 -10.36
C SER A 269 19.76 1.94 -11.11
N SER A 270 19.24 0.88 -10.51
CA SER A 270 19.11 -0.45 -11.11
C SER A 270 17.88 -0.62 -11.99
N PHE A 271 17.15 0.46 -12.27
CA PHE A 271 15.98 0.45 -13.13
C PHE A 271 16.27 -0.19 -14.49
N ARG A 272 15.48 -1.18 -14.87
CA ARG A 272 15.69 -1.95 -16.10
C ARG A 272 15.35 -1.21 -17.39
N GLY A 273 14.86 0.03 -17.28
CA GLY A 273 14.51 0.86 -18.43
C GLY A 273 13.08 0.60 -18.94
N PHE A 274 12.68 1.40 -19.91
CA PHE A 274 11.34 1.31 -20.50
C PHE A 274 11.17 0.13 -21.48
N ASP A 275 12.27 -0.49 -21.92
CA ASP A 275 12.23 -1.66 -22.82
C ASP A 275 11.53 -2.86 -22.15
N LEU A 276 11.44 -2.87 -20.82
CA LEU A 276 10.68 -3.89 -20.07
C LEU A 276 9.18 -3.90 -20.44
N THR A 277 8.63 -2.82 -21.00
CA THR A 277 7.23 -2.78 -21.46
C THR A 277 6.97 -3.70 -22.64
N GLU A 278 8.01 -4.06 -23.40
CA GLU A 278 7.96 -4.96 -24.55
C GLU A 278 8.35 -6.40 -24.18
N GLN A 279 8.90 -6.64 -22.97
CA GLN A 279 9.28 -7.97 -22.51
C GLN A 279 8.06 -8.79 -22.08
N GLU A 280 8.11 -10.10 -22.37
CA GLU A 280 7.13 -11.04 -21.86
C GLU A 280 7.59 -11.58 -20.48
N PHE A 281 6.69 -11.52 -19.52
CA PHE A 281 6.91 -12.06 -18.19
C PHE A 281 5.94 -13.22 -17.94
N GLU A 282 6.48 -14.34 -17.48
CA GLU A 282 5.68 -15.47 -17.03
C GLU A 282 5.89 -15.69 -15.53
N THR A 283 4.85 -16.07 -14.84
CA THR A 283 4.94 -16.49 -13.45
C THR A 283 4.54 -17.96 -13.32
N THR A 284 5.33 -18.73 -12.60
CA THR A 284 4.99 -20.11 -12.24
C THR A 284 5.13 -20.27 -10.74
N SER A 285 4.27 -21.07 -10.11
CA SER A 285 4.38 -21.35 -8.68
C SER A 285 4.50 -22.84 -8.41
N PHE A 286 5.08 -23.17 -7.26
CA PHE A 286 5.13 -24.53 -6.72
C PHE A 286 5.11 -24.47 -5.19
N GLU A 287 4.58 -25.50 -4.57
CA GLU A 287 4.60 -25.65 -3.11
C GLU A 287 5.93 -26.25 -2.67
N CYS A 288 6.61 -25.60 -1.70
CA CYS A 288 7.86 -26.08 -1.13
C CYS A 288 7.56 -27.07 -0.01
N GLU A 289 7.96 -28.32 -0.17
CA GLU A 289 7.73 -29.42 0.78
C GLU A 289 8.86 -29.60 1.83
N ASP A 290 9.86 -28.71 1.86
CA ASP A 290 11.05 -28.89 2.70
C ASP A 290 10.79 -28.71 4.21
N CYS A 291 9.70 -28.08 4.60
CA CYS A 291 9.32 -27.86 6.00
C CYS A 291 7.81 -27.67 6.16
N ALA A 292 7.33 -27.64 7.39
CA ALA A 292 5.91 -27.52 7.72
C ALA A 292 5.25 -26.19 7.25
N ASN A 293 6.01 -25.22 6.75
CA ASN A 293 5.44 -23.97 6.24
C ASN A 293 4.79 -24.13 4.88
N ASN A 294 5.17 -25.16 4.10
CA ASN A 294 4.63 -25.43 2.76
C ASN A 294 4.47 -24.16 1.91
N CYS A 295 5.54 -23.36 1.84
CA CYS A 295 5.50 -22.06 1.16
C CYS A 295 5.16 -22.23 -0.32
N GLU A 296 4.21 -21.44 -0.82
CA GLU A 296 4.04 -21.25 -2.24
C GLU A 296 5.16 -20.36 -2.78
N VAL A 297 6.05 -20.95 -3.58
CA VAL A 297 7.21 -20.27 -4.16
C VAL A 297 6.88 -19.88 -5.59
N ILE A 298 6.98 -18.58 -5.88
CA ILE A 298 6.67 -18.01 -7.19
C ILE A 298 8.00 -17.71 -7.91
N LYS A 299 8.12 -18.20 -9.14
CA LYS A 299 9.21 -17.87 -10.06
C LYS A 299 8.73 -16.86 -11.08
N VAL A 300 9.52 -15.82 -11.29
CA VAL A 300 9.31 -14.84 -12.37
C VAL A 300 10.31 -15.14 -13.48
N ILE A 301 9.79 -15.31 -14.67
CA ILE A 301 10.56 -15.68 -15.85
C ILE A 301 10.44 -14.53 -16.86
N ALA A 302 11.55 -14.06 -17.38
CA ALA A 302 11.62 -13.13 -18.49
C ALA A 302 12.58 -13.68 -19.54
N ASP A 303 12.20 -13.65 -20.81
CA ASP A 303 13.00 -14.17 -21.92
C ASP A 303 13.51 -15.59 -21.67
N SER A 304 12.65 -16.47 -21.15
CA SER A 304 12.95 -17.87 -20.80
C SER A 304 14.00 -18.03 -19.67
N LYS A 305 14.31 -16.97 -18.91
CA LYS A 305 15.23 -17.02 -17.78
C LYS A 305 14.46 -16.66 -16.49
N VAL A 306 14.73 -17.42 -15.42
CA VAL A 306 14.23 -17.06 -14.09
C VAL A 306 14.97 -15.81 -13.61
N ILE A 307 14.25 -14.72 -13.45
CA ILE A 307 14.81 -13.43 -13.01
C ILE A 307 14.58 -13.16 -11.53
N ALA A 308 13.59 -13.84 -10.94
CA ALA A 308 13.27 -13.72 -9.52
C ALA A 308 12.59 -14.98 -9.00
N VAL A 309 12.77 -15.24 -7.71
CA VAL A 309 12.01 -16.21 -6.93
C VAL A 309 11.58 -15.54 -5.64
N THR A 310 10.32 -15.68 -5.26
CA THR A 310 9.74 -15.08 -4.05
C THR A 310 8.72 -16.01 -3.40
N GLY A 311 8.28 -15.69 -2.18
CA GLY A 311 7.27 -16.47 -1.44
C GLY A 311 7.87 -17.45 -0.42
N ASP A 312 9.17 -17.70 -0.44
CA ASP A 312 9.83 -18.57 0.54
C ASP A 312 10.16 -17.82 1.85
N ARG A 313 9.60 -18.29 2.96
CA ARG A 313 9.80 -17.67 4.28
C ARG A 313 11.21 -17.81 4.84
N CYS A 314 11.97 -18.82 4.40
CA CYS A 314 13.32 -19.10 4.90
C CYS A 314 14.44 -18.55 4.02
N GLY A 315 14.14 -17.95 2.87
CA GLY A 315 15.10 -17.41 1.93
C GLY A 315 15.87 -18.46 1.12
N LYS A 316 15.54 -19.75 1.22
CA LYS A 316 16.25 -20.85 0.54
C LYS A 316 16.23 -20.67 -0.98
N TRP A 317 15.07 -20.40 -1.53
CA TRP A 317 14.85 -20.26 -2.97
C TRP A 317 15.26 -18.89 -3.47
N THR A 318 14.99 -17.86 -2.69
CA THR A 318 15.43 -16.48 -2.99
C THR A 318 16.95 -16.38 -3.01
N ALA A 319 17.65 -17.02 -2.07
CA ALA A 319 19.11 -17.04 -2.01
C ALA A 319 19.76 -17.86 -3.15
N SER A 320 19.09 -18.89 -3.68
CA SER A 320 19.63 -19.73 -4.76
C SER A 320 19.88 -18.94 -6.04
N LEU A 321 19.07 -17.93 -6.33
CA LEU A 321 19.27 -17.03 -7.48
C LEU A 321 20.46 -16.09 -7.32
N ILE A 322 20.78 -15.70 -6.09
CA ILE A 322 21.96 -14.85 -5.82
C ILE A 322 23.26 -15.61 -6.07
N GLY A 323 23.23 -16.94 -5.88
CA GLY A 323 24.37 -17.84 -6.15
C GLY A 323 24.54 -18.21 -7.62
N ASP A 324 23.45 -18.27 -8.40
CA ASP A 324 23.44 -18.77 -9.79
C ASP A 324 23.67 -17.69 -10.85
N SER A 325 23.76 -16.42 -10.48
CA SER A 325 24.33 -15.40 -11.40
C SER A 325 25.78 -15.67 -11.79
N ALA A 326 26.42 -16.69 -11.21
CA ALA A 326 27.77 -17.16 -11.52
C ALA A 326 27.83 -18.57 -12.16
N ALA A 327 26.73 -19.29 -12.36
CA ALA A 327 26.77 -20.62 -12.99
C ALA A 327 25.48 -20.93 -13.76
N ASN A 328 25.60 -21.00 -15.07
CA ASN A 328 24.62 -21.65 -15.95
C ASN A 328 24.37 -23.09 -15.48
N ALA A 329 23.15 -23.43 -15.12
CA ALA A 329 22.77 -24.83 -14.96
C ALA A 329 21.34 -25.08 -15.44
N ASN A 330 21.27 -25.93 -16.44
CA ASN A 330 20.11 -26.64 -16.94
C ASN A 330 19.37 -27.34 -15.80
N VAL A 331 18.06 -27.09 -15.70
CA VAL A 331 17.16 -28.00 -15.03
C VAL A 331 16.11 -28.40 -16.03
N GLU A 332 16.37 -29.55 -16.66
CA GLU A 332 15.37 -30.29 -17.44
C GLU A 332 14.25 -30.78 -16.52
N GLY A 333 13.04 -30.65 -17.04
CA GLY A 333 11.83 -31.04 -16.35
C GLY A 333 11.75 -32.55 -16.09
N SER A 334 11.14 -32.88 -14.98
CA SER A 334 10.45 -34.17 -14.83
C SER A 334 8.97 -33.89 -14.58
N SER A 335 8.21 -34.17 -15.62
CA SER A 335 6.75 -34.22 -15.64
C SER A 335 6.25 -35.52 -15.03
N GLU A 336 5.03 -35.45 -14.50
CA GLU A 336 4.02 -36.49 -14.40
C GLU A 336 3.82 -37.26 -13.06
N LYS A 337 2.56 -37.11 -12.66
CA LYS A 337 1.70 -37.97 -11.77
C LYS A 337 1.76 -37.64 -10.29
N GLU A 338 0.65 -37.31 -9.66
CA GLU A 338 -0.61 -38.02 -9.49
C GLU A 338 -1.70 -37.13 -8.88
N GLU A 339 -2.88 -37.18 -9.47
CA GLU A 339 -4.15 -36.72 -8.90
C GLU A 339 -4.66 -37.68 -7.81
N LYS A 340 -5.35 -37.08 -6.85
CA LYS A 340 -6.40 -37.63 -5.99
C LYS A 340 -6.07 -37.93 -4.52
N THR A 341 -6.91 -37.23 -3.75
CA THR A 341 -7.53 -37.55 -2.46
C THR A 341 -7.05 -36.72 -1.27
N ALA A 342 -7.89 -35.73 -0.90
CA ALA A 342 -8.44 -35.60 0.45
C ALA A 342 -9.15 -34.26 0.67
N ALA A 343 -10.42 -34.18 0.36
CA ALA A 343 -11.32 -33.17 0.89
C ALA A 343 -11.93 -33.73 2.18
N LYS A 344 -11.56 -33.16 3.34
CA LYS A 344 -12.34 -33.06 4.60
C LYS A 344 -11.42 -32.98 5.81
N SER A 345 -10.98 -31.76 6.16
CA SER A 345 -10.66 -31.39 7.56
C SER A 345 -10.16 -29.93 7.74
N SER A 346 -10.52 -28.99 6.86
CA SER A 346 -9.80 -27.70 6.74
C SER A 346 -10.34 -26.50 7.52
N LYS A 347 -11.53 -26.52 8.11
CA LYS A 347 -12.12 -25.27 8.66
C LYS A 347 -11.58 -24.77 10.00
N LYS A 348 -10.87 -25.58 10.77
CA LYS A 348 -10.32 -25.17 12.07
C LYS A 348 -8.82 -24.87 12.01
N GLN A 349 -8.13 -25.40 11.01
CA GLN A 349 -6.71 -25.10 10.75
C GLN A 349 -6.50 -23.79 10.00
N ASP A 350 -7.46 -23.37 9.17
CA ASP A 350 -7.36 -22.13 8.40
C ASP A 350 -7.48 -20.87 9.28
N GLU A 351 -8.26 -20.89 10.37
CA GLU A 351 -8.37 -19.75 11.30
C GLU A 351 -7.09 -19.56 12.15
N ASP A 352 -6.42 -20.62 12.54
CA ASP A 352 -5.17 -20.55 13.32
C ASP A 352 -3.95 -20.23 12.43
N LEU A 353 -3.96 -20.66 11.16
CA LEU A 353 -2.93 -20.32 10.19
C LEU A 353 -2.98 -18.84 9.75
N ASN A 354 -4.20 -18.30 9.63
CA ASN A 354 -4.39 -16.89 9.25
C ASN A 354 -3.95 -15.95 10.37
N LYS A 355 -4.26 -16.26 11.64
CA LYS A 355 -3.75 -15.48 12.79
C LYS A 355 -2.23 -15.46 12.87
N ASN A 356 -1.57 -16.59 12.60
CA ASN A 356 -0.12 -16.65 12.60
C ASN A 356 0.53 -15.86 11.46
N SER A 357 -0.12 -15.76 10.28
CA SER A 357 0.40 -14.94 9.18
C SER A 357 0.29 -13.46 9.47
N GLU A 358 -0.82 -13.01 10.06
CA GLU A 358 -1.03 -11.61 10.46
C GLU A 358 -0.06 -11.16 11.56
N GLU A 359 0.18 -12.00 12.58
CA GLU A 359 1.18 -11.71 13.60
C GLU A 359 2.62 -11.68 13.03
N LEU A 360 2.90 -12.51 12.03
CA LEU A 360 4.22 -12.55 11.39
C LEU A 360 4.44 -11.31 10.51
N GLU A 361 3.43 -10.90 9.73
CA GLU A 361 3.48 -9.65 8.95
C GLU A 361 3.61 -8.44 9.87
N ALA A 362 2.81 -8.35 10.92
CA ALA A 362 2.92 -7.27 11.91
C ALA A 362 4.29 -7.23 12.58
N ASN A 363 4.92 -8.38 12.85
CA ASN A 363 6.27 -8.44 13.40
C ASN A 363 7.34 -8.03 12.38
N LEU A 364 7.20 -8.39 11.10
CA LEU A 364 8.08 -7.93 10.02
C LEU A 364 7.98 -6.40 9.85
N TYR A 365 6.77 -5.84 9.88
CA TYR A 365 6.58 -4.38 9.85
C TYR A 365 7.24 -3.68 11.05
N LYS A 366 7.15 -4.25 12.26
CA LYS A 366 7.82 -3.69 13.44
C LYS A 366 9.34 -3.68 13.32
N VAL A 367 9.93 -4.76 12.79
CA VAL A 367 11.38 -4.85 12.55
C VAL A 367 11.83 -3.80 11.53
N ASP A 368 11.06 -3.58 10.48
CA ASP A 368 11.35 -2.55 9.48
C ASP A 368 11.24 -1.14 10.07
N LEU A 369 10.21 -0.87 10.89
CA LEU A 369 10.05 0.39 11.60
C LEU A 369 11.20 0.69 12.59
N GLU A 370 11.67 -0.32 13.33
CA GLU A 370 12.83 -0.14 14.23
C GLU A 370 14.11 0.20 13.46
N LYS A 371 14.34 -0.42 12.30
CA LYS A 371 15.46 -0.08 11.43
C LYS A 371 15.36 1.34 10.89
N GLU A 372 14.15 1.77 10.47
CA GLU A 372 13.93 3.13 9.99
C GLU A 372 14.18 4.17 11.09
N LYS A 373 13.70 3.95 12.32
CA LYS A 373 13.98 4.82 13.47
C LYS A 373 15.48 4.97 13.70
N GLN A 374 16.22 3.88 13.61
CA GLN A 374 17.68 3.92 13.79
C GLN A 374 18.35 4.76 12.69
N VAL A 375 17.94 4.58 11.43
CA VAL A 375 18.47 5.33 10.29
C VAL A 375 18.14 6.81 10.38
N MET A 376 16.92 7.17 10.79
CA MET A 376 16.52 8.57 10.96
C MET A 376 17.32 9.26 12.07
N LYS A 377 17.54 8.58 13.18
CA LYS A 377 18.37 9.11 14.26
C LYS A 377 19.82 9.37 13.83
N GLU A 378 20.39 8.46 13.05
CA GLU A 378 21.73 8.66 12.49
C GLU A 378 21.80 9.83 11.50
N LEU A 379 20.73 10.07 10.74
CA LEU A 379 20.62 11.21 9.82
C LEU A 379 20.54 12.54 10.57
N GLU A 380 19.72 12.64 11.61
CA GLU A 380 19.65 13.86 12.44
C GLU A 380 21.00 14.18 13.11
N GLU A 381 21.74 13.16 13.54
CA GLU A 381 23.07 13.36 14.10
C GLU A 381 24.07 13.88 13.07
N LEU A 382 23.95 13.43 11.80
CA LEU A 382 24.78 13.91 10.70
C LEU A 382 24.42 15.34 10.29
N GLU A 383 23.14 15.68 10.18
CA GLU A 383 22.69 17.04 9.86
C GLU A 383 23.14 18.07 10.91
N LYS A 384 22.98 17.74 12.20
CA LYS A 384 23.48 18.56 13.30
C LYS A 384 25.01 18.75 13.29
N SER A 385 25.73 17.72 12.84
CA SER A 385 27.20 17.76 12.68
C SER A 385 27.63 18.70 11.52
N ASP A 386 26.86 18.73 10.45
CA ASP A 386 27.16 19.59 9.29
C ASP A 386 26.74 21.06 9.49
N GLU A 387 25.68 21.31 10.25
CA GLU A 387 25.31 22.66 10.70
C GLU A 387 26.39 23.27 11.60
N ASN A 388 26.88 22.53 12.59
CA ASN A 388 27.97 22.95 13.45
C ASN A 388 29.27 23.26 12.69
N LYS A 389 29.57 22.52 11.60
CA LYS A 389 30.72 22.80 10.74
C LYS A 389 30.55 24.06 9.87
N LYS A 390 29.32 24.42 9.52
CA LYS A 390 29.03 25.65 8.77
C LYS A 390 29.12 26.89 9.66
N GLU A 391 28.72 26.81 10.94
CA GLU A 391 28.87 27.89 11.91
C GLU A 391 30.35 28.18 12.24
N ASP A 392 31.18 27.14 12.43
CA ASP A 392 32.61 27.30 12.69
C ASP A 392 33.37 27.90 11.51
N ASN A 393 32.94 27.66 10.25
CA ASN A 393 33.55 28.26 9.06
C ASN A 393 33.06 29.69 8.76
N SER A 394 32.06 30.20 9.46
CA SER A 394 31.57 31.58 9.31
C SER A 394 32.24 32.57 10.29
N LEU A 395 33.10 32.03 11.18
CA LEU A 395 33.84 32.82 12.22
C LEU A 395 35.34 32.99 11.94
N VAL A 396 35.81 32.66 10.73
CA VAL A 396 37.21 32.91 10.31
C VAL A 396 37.31 33.98 9.25
#